data_a6dedac15e692d8b5c0845670d87015e
#
_entry.id   a6dedac15e692d8b5c0845670d87015e
#
_cell.length_a   1.000
_cell.length_b   1.000
_cell.length_c   1.000
_cell.angle_alpha   90.00
_cell.angle_beta   90.00
_cell.angle_gamma   90.00
#
_symmetry.space_group_name_H-M   'P 1'
#
loop_
_entity.id
_entity.type
_entity.pdbx_description
1 polymer ?
#
loop_
_entity_poly.entity_id
_entity_poly.type
_entity_poly.pdbx_seq_one_letter_code
_entity_poly.pdbx_strand_id
1 'polypeptide(L)'
;MRVLENLQPYKVFYYFEEICNIPHGSKNLDGISSYLEKFARDRGLFCIRDTSNNIIMVKEATPGYEKEEAIMLQGHMDMVAVKKADCDIDMEKDPLRLKIDGDYIYAEGTSLGGDDGVAVAYILAIMDDDSIQHPRIEAVLTTDEEIGMEGATAIDLSLLTATRMLNIDSEEEGILLTSCAGGARVDCNIPVSREQKEGSY
;
A
#
# COMPACT_ATOMS: atom_id res chain seq x y z
N MET A 1 -20.32 -4.37 -13.93
CA MET A 1 -19.83 -5.76 -13.82
C MET A 1 -18.36 -5.65 -13.47
N ARG A 2 -17.95 -6.30 -12.38
CA ARG A 2 -16.56 -6.27 -11.94
C ARG A 2 -15.69 -7.12 -12.87
N VAL A 3 -14.47 -6.70 -13.09
CA VAL A 3 -13.51 -7.43 -13.96
C VAL A 3 -13.00 -8.68 -13.25
N LEU A 4 -12.78 -8.59 -11.92
CA LEU A 4 -12.15 -9.64 -11.13
C LEU A 4 -13.15 -10.52 -10.33
N GLU A 5 -14.46 -10.36 -10.55
CA GLU A 5 -15.53 -10.98 -9.74
C GLU A 5 -15.51 -12.53 -9.69
N ASN A 6 -14.89 -13.15 -10.68
CA ASN A 6 -14.83 -14.62 -10.77
C ASN A 6 -13.51 -15.22 -10.27
N LEU A 7 -12.58 -14.40 -9.80
CA LEU A 7 -11.28 -14.86 -9.31
C LEU A 7 -11.34 -15.28 -7.84
N GLN A 8 -10.41 -16.15 -7.44
CA GLN A 8 -10.26 -16.63 -6.08
C GLN A 8 -8.84 -16.37 -5.56
N PRO A 9 -8.70 -15.96 -4.29
CA PRO A 9 -9.74 -15.75 -3.25
C PRO A 9 -10.61 -14.51 -3.53
N TYR A 10 -11.93 -14.68 -3.52
CA TYR A 10 -12.87 -13.63 -3.94
C TYR A 10 -12.66 -12.28 -3.22
N LYS A 11 -12.54 -12.28 -1.89
CA LYS A 11 -12.37 -11.02 -1.12
C LYS A 11 -11.10 -10.28 -1.49
N VAL A 12 -10.00 -10.97 -1.77
CA VAL A 12 -8.73 -10.34 -2.16
C VAL A 12 -8.89 -9.62 -3.49
N PHE A 13 -9.43 -10.29 -4.51
CA PHE A 13 -9.64 -9.67 -5.82
C PHE A 13 -10.72 -8.60 -5.79
N TYR A 14 -11.74 -8.74 -4.92
CA TYR A 14 -12.72 -7.71 -4.69
C TYR A 14 -12.07 -6.42 -4.18
N TYR A 15 -11.24 -6.50 -3.13
CA TYR A 15 -10.58 -5.32 -2.57
C TYR A 15 -9.50 -4.78 -3.48
N PHE A 16 -8.78 -5.62 -4.20
CA PHE A 16 -7.82 -5.15 -5.20
C PHE A 16 -8.49 -4.32 -6.30
N GLU A 17 -9.63 -4.77 -6.82
CA GLU A 17 -10.41 -3.99 -7.78
C GLU A 17 -10.96 -2.69 -7.20
N GLU A 18 -11.39 -2.67 -5.91
CA GLU A 18 -11.80 -1.43 -5.23
C GLU A 18 -10.63 -0.43 -5.15
N ILE A 19 -9.43 -0.89 -4.78
CA ILE A 19 -8.22 -0.07 -4.73
C ILE A 19 -7.90 0.51 -6.11
N CYS A 20 -7.92 -0.33 -7.15
CA CYS A 20 -7.65 0.10 -8.53
C CYS A 20 -8.67 1.13 -9.07
N ASN A 21 -9.85 1.23 -8.46
CA ASN A 21 -10.84 2.24 -8.80
C ASN A 21 -10.56 3.61 -8.17
N ILE A 22 -9.58 3.71 -7.27
CA ILE A 22 -9.20 4.93 -6.57
C ILE A 22 -7.81 5.34 -7.07
N PRO A 23 -7.63 6.53 -7.64
CA PRO A 23 -6.30 7.04 -7.95
C PRO A 23 -5.45 7.15 -6.68
N HIS A 24 -4.31 6.46 -6.65
CA HIS A 24 -3.47 6.36 -5.45
C HIS A 24 -1.96 6.35 -5.77
N GLY A 25 -1.55 7.09 -6.79
CA GLY A 25 -0.14 7.36 -7.03
C GLY A 25 0.49 8.09 -5.84
N SER A 26 1.81 7.90 -5.62
CA SER A 26 2.53 8.63 -4.55
C SER A 26 2.20 10.12 -4.60
N LYS A 27 2.00 10.74 -3.43
CA LYS A 27 1.48 12.10 -3.21
C LYS A 27 -0.02 12.32 -3.51
N ASN A 28 -0.74 11.35 -4.05
CA ASN A 28 -2.18 11.44 -4.30
C ASN A 28 -2.96 10.44 -3.42
N LEU A 29 -2.86 10.55 -2.11
CA LEU A 29 -3.23 9.50 -1.15
C LEU A 29 -4.50 9.78 -0.34
N ASP A 30 -5.06 10.99 -0.43
CA ASP A 30 -6.24 11.36 0.35
C ASP A 30 -7.45 10.46 0.05
N GLY A 31 -7.63 10.11 -1.23
CA GLY A 31 -8.74 9.26 -1.69
C GLY A 31 -8.68 7.84 -1.11
N ILE A 32 -7.52 7.19 -1.24
CA ILE A 32 -7.35 5.82 -0.74
C ILE A 32 -7.37 5.78 0.79
N SER A 33 -6.74 6.74 1.47
CA SER A 33 -6.78 6.82 2.94
C SER A 33 -8.21 7.04 3.46
N SER A 34 -9.01 7.87 2.79
CA SER A 34 -10.43 8.07 3.12
C SER A 34 -11.26 6.80 2.91
N TYR A 35 -10.96 6.03 1.86
CA TYR A 35 -11.59 4.73 1.61
C TYR A 35 -11.26 3.74 2.73
N LEU A 36 -10.01 3.64 3.14
CA LEU A 36 -9.54 2.73 4.18
C LEU A 36 -10.09 3.12 5.56
N GLU A 37 -10.14 4.40 5.88
CA GLU A 37 -10.78 4.89 7.10
C GLU A 37 -12.29 4.57 7.12
N LYS A 38 -12.97 4.75 6.00
CA LYS A 38 -14.38 4.36 5.85
C LYS A 38 -14.55 2.84 5.99
N PHE A 39 -13.67 2.04 5.37
CA PHE A 39 -13.67 0.58 5.48
C PHE A 39 -13.64 0.15 6.95
N ALA A 40 -12.72 0.71 7.75
CA ALA A 40 -12.59 0.40 9.17
C ALA A 40 -13.84 0.80 9.95
N ARG A 41 -14.34 2.02 9.74
CA ARG A 41 -15.54 2.53 10.41
C ARG A 41 -16.77 1.68 10.14
N ASP A 42 -16.98 1.27 8.89
CA ASP A 42 -18.14 0.47 8.49
C ASP A 42 -18.15 -0.92 9.16
N ARG A 43 -16.98 -1.39 9.65
CA ARG A 43 -16.77 -2.68 10.32
C ARG A 43 -16.58 -2.57 11.84
N GLY A 44 -16.67 -1.34 12.36
CA GLY A 44 -16.46 -1.10 13.79
C GLY A 44 -15.03 -1.36 14.26
N LEU A 45 -14.07 -1.35 13.35
CA LEU A 45 -12.65 -1.48 13.69
C LEU A 45 -12.11 -0.17 14.26
N PHE A 46 -11.21 -0.28 15.23
CA PHE A 46 -10.42 0.88 15.62
C PHE A 46 -9.55 1.33 14.44
N CYS A 47 -9.51 2.64 14.19
CA CYS A 47 -8.76 3.19 13.07
C CYS A 47 -8.17 4.55 13.42
N ILE A 48 -6.94 4.77 13.03
CA ILE A 48 -6.26 6.07 13.03
C ILE A 48 -5.81 6.37 11.61
N ARG A 49 -6.10 7.58 11.16
CA ARG A 49 -5.47 8.22 10.02
C ARG A 49 -4.60 9.34 10.54
N ASP A 50 -3.31 9.29 10.26
CA ASP A 50 -2.36 10.33 10.68
C ASP A 50 -2.29 11.51 9.67
N THR A 51 -1.46 12.49 9.97
CA THR A 51 -1.28 13.68 9.12
C THR A 51 -0.54 13.39 7.81
N SER A 52 0.12 12.26 7.70
CA SER A 52 0.79 11.77 6.49
C SER A 52 -0.11 10.84 5.68
N ASN A 53 -1.39 10.70 6.07
CA ASN A 53 -2.36 9.78 5.47
C ASN A 53 -2.07 8.28 5.71
N ASN A 54 -1.13 7.91 6.57
CA ASN A 54 -1.00 6.52 6.99
C ASN A 54 -2.27 6.06 7.71
N ILE A 55 -2.58 4.78 7.58
CA ILE A 55 -3.73 4.16 8.25
C ILE A 55 -3.25 3.06 9.18
N ILE A 56 -3.67 3.12 10.44
CA ILE A 56 -3.55 2.02 11.39
C ILE A 56 -4.96 1.51 11.68
N MET A 57 -5.21 0.22 11.49
CA MET A 57 -6.45 -0.44 11.87
C MET A 57 -6.17 -1.57 12.85
N VAL A 58 -7.07 -1.77 13.81
CA VAL A 58 -6.94 -2.86 14.77
C VAL A 58 -8.19 -3.72 14.76
N LYS A 59 -8.00 -5.03 14.64
CA LYS A 59 -9.00 -6.06 14.84
C LYS A 59 -8.64 -6.84 16.10
N GLU A 60 -9.51 -6.80 17.12
CA GLU A 60 -9.27 -7.50 18.38
C GLU A 60 -9.29 -9.01 18.18
N ALA A 61 -8.59 -9.74 19.05
CA ALA A 61 -8.51 -11.19 19.02
C ALA A 61 -9.88 -11.86 19.06
N THR A 62 -10.03 -12.95 18.33
CA THR A 62 -11.22 -13.80 18.44
C THR A 62 -11.21 -14.60 19.77
N PRO A 63 -12.40 -15.03 20.28
CA PRO A 63 -12.49 -15.80 21.50
C PRO A 63 -11.54 -16.99 21.53
N GLY A 64 -10.71 -17.05 22.57
CA GLY A 64 -9.69 -18.10 22.75
C GLY A 64 -8.29 -17.72 22.30
N TYR A 65 -8.13 -16.58 21.59
CA TYR A 65 -6.85 -16.07 21.09
C TYR A 65 -6.38 -14.79 21.80
N GLU A 66 -7.07 -14.34 22.83
CA GLU A 66 -6.80 -13.08 23.54
C GLU A 66 -5.43 -13.03 24.23
N LYS A 67 -4.82 -14.19 24.45
CA LYS A 67 -3.50 -14.32 25.10
C LYS A 67 -2.37 -14.55 24.10
N GLU A 68 -2.72 -14.76 22.83
CA GLU A 68 -1.72 -14.92 21.78
C GLU A 68 -1.08 -13.57 21.44
N GLU A 69 0.18 -13.61 21.01
CA GLU A 69 0.88 -12.40 20.59
C GLU A 69 0.20 -11.75 19.40
N ALA A 70 0.04 -10.44 19.44
CA ALA A 70 -0.48 -9.67 18.34
C ALA A 70 0.41 -9.81 17.10
N ILE A 71 -0.21 -9.73 15.92
CA ILE A 71 0.47 -9.77 14.62
C ILE A 71 0.22 -8.45 13.89
N MET A 72 1.29 -7.85 13.39
CA MET A 72 1.22 -6.70 12.49
C MET A 72 1.20 -7.20 11.05
N LEU A 73 0.27 -6.69 10.26
CA LEU A 73 0.22 -6.83 8.81
C LEU A 73 0.55 -5.47 8.20
N GLN A 74 1.59 -5.40 7.39
CA GLN A 74 2.06 -4.14 6.83
C GLN A 74 2.11 -4.22 5.29
N GLY A 75 1.74 -3.12 4.66
CA GLY A 75 1.87 -2.86 3.23
C GLY A 75 1.83 -1.36 2.96
N HIS A 76 2.24 -0.93 1.77
CA HIS A 76 2.09 0.46 1.35
C HIS A 76 0.89 0.63 0.42
N MET A 77 0.25 1.80 0.49
CA MET A 77 -0.98 2.04 -0.25
C MET A 77 -0.79 2.87 -1.53
N ASP A 78 0.38 3.43 -1.72
CA ASP A 78 0.73 4.16 -2.94
C ASP A 78 1.28 3.24 -4.03
N MET A 79 1.32 3.75 -5.23
CA MET A 79 1.90 3.07 -6.39
C MET A 79 2.67 4.04 -7.27
N VAL A 80 3.61 3.52 -8.06
CA VAL A 80 4.22 4.25 -9.17
C VAL A 80 3.17 4.48 -10.25
N ALA A 81 2.66 5.71 -10.35
CA ALA A 81 1.60 6.09 -11.27
C ALA A 81 2.16 6.55 -12.63
N VAL A 82 2.37 5.60 -13.56
CA VAL A 82 2.88 5.86 -14.90
C VAL A 82 1.93 5.33 -15.98
N LYS A 83 1.96 5.94 -17.16
CA LYS A 83 1.14 5.54 -18.31
C LYS A 83 1.90 5.62 -19.63
N LYS A 84 1.42 4.87 -20.62
CA LYS A 84 1.89 4.98 -22.01
C LYS A 84 1.54 6.35 -22.61
N ALA A 85 2.33 6.81 -23.58
CA ALA A 85 2.16 8.12 -24.19
C ALA A 85 0.80 8.31 -24.90
N ASP A 86 0.22 7.23 -25.39
CA ASP A 86 -1.07 7.18 -26.09
C ASP A 86 -2.25 6.86 -25.18
N CYS A 87 -2.03 6.68 -23.89
CA CYS A 87 -3.08 6.41 -22.91
C CYS A 87 -3.76 7.72 -22.46
N ASP A 88 -5.09 7.73 -22.51
CA ASP A 88 -5.92 8.89 -22.17
C ASP A 88 -6.30 9.00 -20.68
N ILE A 89 -5.95 8.00 -19.86
CA ILE A 89 -6.21 8.01 -18.40
C ILE A 89 -5.47 9.17 -17.74
N ASP A 90 -6.16 9.92 -16.89
CA ASP A 90 -5.57 10.85 -15.92
C ASP A 90 -5.26 10.07 -14.63
N MET A 91 -3.99 9.74 -14.40
CA MET A 91 -3.55 8.94 -13.25
C MET A 91 -3.85 9.59 -11.88
N GLU A 92 -4.18 10.89 -11.85
CA GLU A 92 -4.56 11.59 -10.62
C GLU A 92 -6.07 11.52 -10.32
N LYS A 93 -6.91 11.17 -11.33
CA LYS A 93 -8.37 11.30 -11.22
C LYS A 93 -9.15 10.09 -11.67
N ASP A 94 -8.61 9.33 -12.63
CA ASP A 94 -9.36 8.25 -13.26
C ASP A 94 -9.02 6.89 -12.64
N PRO A 95 -9.98 5.96 -12.57
CA PRO A 95 -9.72 4.58 -12.18
C PRO A 95 -8.86 3.86 -13.21
N LEU A 96 -8.12 2.84 -12.78
CA LEU A 96 -7.39 1.95 -13.67
C LEU A 96 -8.34 1.07 -14.49
N ARG A 97 -8.00 0.81 -15.75
CA ARG A 97 -8.78 -0.07 -16.63
C ARG A 97 -8.25 -1.49 -16.55
N LEU A 98 -8.75 -2.25 -15.59
CA LEU A 98 -8.30 -3.62 -15.37
C LEU A 98 -8.69 -4.55 -16.53
N LYS A 99 -7.81 -5.48 -16.84
CA LYS A 99 -8.00 -6.56 -17.83
C LYS A 99 -7.40 -7.86 -17.30
N ILE A 100 -7.92 -8.98 -17.81
CA ILE A 100 -7.38 -10.31 -17.58
C ILE A 100 -6.89 -10.86 -18.93
N ASP A 101 -5.67 -11.39 -18.95
CA ASP A 101 -5.11 -12.12 -20.10
C ASP A 101 -4.48 -13.42 -19.59
N GLY A 102 -5.17 -14.54 -19.80
CA GLY A 102 -4.78 -15.83 -19.24
C GLY A 102 -4.72 -15.78 -17.72
N ASP A 103 -3.54 -16.01 -17.17
CA ASP A 103 -3.26 -16.01 -15.73
C ASP A 103 -2.80 -14.64 -15.19
N TYR A 104 -2.80 -13.62 -16.03
CA TYR A 104 -2.31 -12.28 -15.68
C TYR A 104 -3.44 -11.27 -15.55
N ILE A 105 -3.33 -10.41 -14.53
CA ILE A 105 -4.11 -9.18 -14.39
C ILE A 105 -3.19 -8.02 -14.77
N TYR A 106 -3.71 -7.09 -15.56
CA TYR A 106 -2.99 -5.87 -15.92
C TYR A 106 -3.92 -4.67 -16.03
N ALA A 107 -3.37 -3.47 -16.02
CA ALA A 107 -4.09 -2.24 -16.31
C ALA A 107 -3.78 -1.79 -17.74
N GLU A 108 -4.82 -1.44 -18.52
CA GLU A 108 -4.68 -1.08 -19.92
C GLU A 108 -3.99 0.27 -20.09
N GLY A 109 -2.76 0.24 -20.56
CA GLY A 109 -1.98 1.44 -20.87
C GLY A 109 -1.31 2.13 -19.67
N THR A 110 -1.42 1.57 -18.47
CA THR A 110 -0.86 2.15 -17.23
C THR A 110 -0.10 1.09 -16.42
N SER A 111 0.61 1.53 -15.36
CA SER A 111 0.99 0.66 -14.25
C SER A 111 -0.26 0.10 -13.56
N LEU A 112 -0.11 -1.06 -12.89
CA LEU A 112 -1.20 -1.76 -12.22
C LEU A 112 -1.31 -1.42 -10.72
N GLY A 113 -0.17 -1.16 -10.06
CA GLY A 113 -0.11 -1.02 -8.60
C GLY A 113 -0.30 -2.36 -7.87
N GLY A 114 0.19 -3.46 -8.46
CA GLY A 114 0.22 -4.75 -7.78
C GLY A 114 1.13 -4.72 -6.57
N ASP A 115 2.24 -4.07 -6.71
CA ASP A 115 3.13 -3.57 -5.68
C ASP A 115 2.59 -2.22 -5.18
N ASP A 116 2.12 -2.08 -3.96
CA ASP A 116 1.86 -3.14 -2.97
C ASP A 116 0.33 -3.28 -2.72
N GLY A 117 -0.48 -2.91 -3.73
CA GLY A 117 -1.95 -2.99 -3.69
C GLY A 117 -2.46 -4.41 -3.40
N VAL A 118 -1.67 -5.44 -3.73
CA VAL A 118 -2.02 -6.83 -3.41
C VAL A 118 -1.96 -7.07 -1.91
N ALA A 119 -0.93 -6.58 -1.21
CA ALA A 119 -0.84 -6.66 0.25
C ALA A 119 -1.99 -5.93 0.92
N VAL A 120 -2.29 -4.71 0.47
CA VAL A 120 -3.45 -3.94 0.98
C VAL A 120 -4.74 -4.75 0.81
N ALA A 121 -4.96 -5.38 -0.35
CA ALA A 121 -6.13 -6.20 -0.62
C ALA A 121 -6.21 -7.44 0.29
N TYR A 122 -5.08 -8.12 0.55
CA TYR A 122 -5.01 -9.24 1.52
C TYR A 122 -5.35 -8.77 2.93
N ILE A 123 -4.77 -7.66 3.37
CA ILE A 123 -5.04 -7.07 4.68
C ILE A 123 -6.54 -6.77 4.83
N LEU A 124 -7.14 -6.10 3.85
CA LEU A 124 -8.58 -5.79 3.88
C LEU A 124 -9.43 -7.06 3.89
N ALA A 125 -9.08 -8.08 3.13
CA ALA A 125 -9.80 -9.35 3.11
C ALA A 125 -9.78 -10.06 4.47
N ILE A 126 -8.64 -10.04 5.17
CA ILE A 126 -8.48 -10.60 6.52
C ILE A 126 -9.25 -9.77 7.55
N MET A 127 -9.14 -8.44 7.47
CA MET A 127 -9.84 -7.54 8.38
C MET A 127 -11.37 -7.62 8.23
N ASP A 128 -11.87 -7.96 7.04
CA ASP A 128 -13.30 -8.14 6.73
C ASP A 128 -13.82 -9.56 7.00
N ASP A 129 -12.99 -10.49 7.43
CA ASP A 129 -13.41 -11.88 7.61
C ASP A 129 -13.61 -12.22 9.09
N ASP A 130 -14.87 -12.37 9.50
CA ASP A 130 -15.22 -12.75 10.86
C ASP A 130 -15.24 -14.27 11.08
N SER A 131 -14.98 -15.07 10.04
CA SER A 131 -14.92 -16.53 10.14
C SER A 131 -13.53 -17.06 10.53
N ILE A 132 -12.49 -16.24 10.40
CA ILE A 132 -11.11 -16.60 10.70
C ILE A 132 -10.87 -16.42 12.21
N GLN A 133 -10.28 -17.43 12.85
CA GLN A 133 -9.77 -17.30 14.23
C GLN A 133 -8.39 -16.65 14.17
N HIS A 134 -8.16 -15.61 14.97
CA HIS A 134 -6.93 -14.83 14.94
C HIS A 134 -6.61 -14.17 16.29
N PRO A 135 -5.32 -13.93 16.60
CA PRO A 135 -4.91 -13.03 17.67
C PRO A 135 -5.28 -11.59 17.31
N ARG A 136 -4.98 -10.63 18.18
CA ARG A 136 -5.06 -9.22 17.81
C ARG A 136 -4.26 -8.94 16.53
N ILE A 137 -4.91 -8.34 15.55
CA ILE A 137 -4.29 -7.94 14.27
C ILE A 137 -4.17 -6.43 14.24
N GLU A 138 -2.98 -5.96 13.92
CA GLU A 138 -2.64 -4.55 13.77
C GLU A 138 -2.23 -4.32 12.31
N ALA A 139 -3.15 -3.78 11.49
CA ALA A 139 -2.87 -3.44 10.10
C ALA A 139 -2.25 -2.05 10.03
N VAL A 140 -1.08 -1.96 9.41
CA VAL A 140 -0.32 -0.72 9.20
C VAL A 140 -0.15 -0.49 7.71
N LEU A 141 -0.88 0.49 7.19
CA LEU A 141 -0.86 0.85 5.77
C LEU A 141 -0.16 2.19 5.62
N THR A 142 1.02 2.15 5.01
CA THR A 142 1.92 3.30 4.88
C THR A 142 1.73 4.01 3.54
N THR A 143 2.23 5.22 3.46
CA THR A 143 2.15 6.13 2.31
C THR A 143 3.54 6.45 1.77
N ASP A 144 3.58 6.82 0.47
CA ASP A 144 4.78 7.38 -0.16
C ASP A 144 6.03 6.48 0.02
N GLU A 145 5.83 5.15 -0.05
CA GLU A 145 6.91 4.17 -0.02
C GLU A 145 7.81 4.33 -1.23
N GLU A 146 7.24 4.38 -2.41
CA GLU A 146 7.86 4.43 -3.74
C GLU A 146 8.79 5.66 -3.97
N ILE A 147 8.66 6.66 -3.12
CA ILE A 147 9.45 7.90 -3.20
C ILE A 147 10.36 8.10 -1.98
N GLY A 148 10.52 7.07 -1.15
CA GLY A 148 11.49 7.03 -0.06
C GLY A 148 10.93 6.76 1.32
N MET A 149 9.84 6.00 1.44
CA MET A 149 9.23 5.57 2.71
C MET A 149 8.86 6.74 3.62
N GLU A 150 8.33 7.84 3.04
CA GLU A 150 8.04 9.07 3.80
C GLU A 150 6.97 8.81 4.88
N GLY A 151 5.92 8.05 4.55
CA GLY A 151 4.89 7.66 5.51
C GLY A 151 5.41 6.80 6.64
N ALA A 152 6.19 5.78 6.33
CA ALA A 152 6.78 4.90 7.33
C ALA A 152 7.74 5.63 8.29
N THR A 153 8.40 6.68 7.81
CA THR A 153 9.25 7.54 8.65
C THR A 153 8.44 8.43 9.61
N ALA A 154 7.22 8.80 9.21
CA ALA A 154 6.38 9.73 9.96
C ALA A 154 5.41 9.06 10.93
N ILE A 155 5.12 7.77 10.75
CA ILE A 155 4.07 7.07 11.49
C ILE A 155 4.41 6.89 12.99
N ASP A 156 3.42 7.10 13.85
CA ASP A 156 3.55 6.80 15.30
C ASP A 156 3.07 5.37 15.59
N LEU A 157 4.02 4.51 15.92
CA LEU A 157 3.77 3.11 16.25
C LEU A 157 3.56 2.87 17.76
N SER A 158 3.54 3.91 18.59
CA SER A 158 3.46 3.79 20.04
C SER A 158 2.18 3.09 20.57
N LEU A 159 1.13 3.05 19.75
CA LEU A 159 -0.14 2.39 20.06
C LEU A 159 -0.16 0.90 19.73
N LEU A 160 0.86 0.40 19.04
CA LEU A 160 0.94 -0.98 18.60
C LEU A 160 1.62 -1.85 19.65
N THR A 161 1.19 -3.09 19.72
CA THR A 161 1.67 -4.08 20.69
C THR A 161 2.34 -5.27 20.00
N ALA A 162 2.14 -5.42 18.69
CA ALA A 162 2.70 -6.52 17.91
C ALA A 162 4.23 -6.47 17.91
N THR A 163 4.85 -7.62 18.14
CA THR A 163 6.30 -7.83 18.07
C THR A 163 6.70 -8.62 16.82
N ARG A 164 5.71 -9.10 16.06
CA ARG A 164 5.90 -9.81 14.79
C ARG A 164 5.20 -9.04 13.70
N MET A 165 5.91 -8.81 12.61
CA MET A 165 5.38 -8.13 11.42
C MET A 165 5.46 -9.08 10.23
N LEU A 166 4.37 -9.13 9.47
CA LEU A 166 4.32 -9.71 8.14
C LEU A 166 4.16 -8.57 7.13
N ASN A 167 5.22 -8.35 6.37
CA ASN A 167 5.24 -7.43 5.23
C ASN A 167 5.12 -8.28 3.96
N ILE A 168 4.21 -7.93 3.05
CA ILE A 168 3.93 -8.70 1.83
C ILE A 168 4.57 -8.06 0.60
N ASP A 169 5.29 -6.99 0.80
CA ASP A 169 6.04 -6.25 -0.19
C ASP A 169 7.31 -7.02 -0.59
N SER A 170 7.14 -8.07 -1.42
CA SER A 170 8.22 -8.95 -1.87
C SER A 170 7.88 -9.60 -3.20
N GLU A 171 8.84 -9.66 -4.13
CA GLU A 171 8.63 -10.03 -5.53
C GLU A 171 8.75 -11.52 -5.83
N GLU A 172 9.44 -12.32 -4.98
CA GLU A 172 9.76 -13.70 -5.29
C GLU A 172 8.81 -14.69 -4.61
N GLU A 173 8.06 -15.42 -5.43
CA GLU A 173 7.14 -16.45 -4.93
C GLU A 173 7.86 -17.53 -4.12
N GLY A 174 7.34 -17.81 -2.93
CA GLY A 174 7.86 -18.86 -2.04
C GLY A 174 9.13 -18.48 -1.27
N ILE A 175 9.61 -17.25 -1.40
CA ILE A 175 10.78 -16.75 -0.66
C ILE A 175 10.31 -15.89 0.51
N LEU A 176 10.77 -16.25 1.71
CA LEU A 176 10.57 -15.45 2.92
C LEU A 176 11.86 -14.71 3.25
N LEU A 177 11.85 -13.39 3.14
CA LEU A 177 12.97 -12.54 3.52
C LEU A 177 12.87 -12.21 5.01
N THR A 178 13.96 -12.35 5.73
CA THR A 178 14.04 -12.05 7.19
C THR A 178 14.75 -10.74 7.48
N SER A 179 15.25 -10.07 6.45
CA SER A 179 15.93 -8.78 6.54
C SER A 179 15.96 -8.09 5.18
N CYS A 180 16.14 -6.79 5.19
CA CYS A 180 16.38 -6.00 3.98
C CYS A 180 17.64 -5.15 4.12
N ALA A 181 18.12 -4.62 2.99
CA ALA A 181 19.24 -3.68 2.97
C ALA A 181 18.76 -2.31 3.49
N GLY A 182 19.60 -1.66 4.27
CA GLY A 182 19.42 -0.26 4.64
C GLY A 182 19.91 0.66 3.51
N GLY A 183 19.31 1.86 3.42
CA GLY A 183 19.72 2.91 2.49
C GLY A 183 19.78 4.27 3.18
N ALA A 184 20.46 5.22 2.54
CA ALA A 184 20.45 6.62 2.95
C ALA A 184 20.50 7.52 1.72
N ARG A 185 19.69 8.58 1.73
CA ARG A 185 19.79 9.66 0.76
C ARG A 185 20.74 10.74 1.29
N VAL A 186 21.70 11.14 0.48
CA VAL A 186 22.63 12.20 0.82
C VAL A 186 22.53 13.32 -0.22
N ASP A 187 22.10 14.50 0.21
CA ASP A 187 22.05 15.70 -0.63
C ASP A 187 23.29 16.56 -0.37
N CYS A 188 24.17 16.70 -1.38
CA CYS A 188 25.36 17.50 -1.30
C CYS A 188 25.15 18.83 -2.03
N ASN A 189 25.21 19.96 -1.30
CA ASN A 189 25.16 21.31 -1.86
C ASN A 189 26.56 21.92 -1.86
N ILE A 190 27.12 22.09 -3.05
CA ILE A 190 28.42 22.72 -3.23
C ILE A 190 28.22 24.15 -3.81
N PRO A 191 28.46 25.21 -3.05
CA PRO A 191 28.40 26.56 -3.61
C PRO A 191 29.50 26.74 -4.63
N VAL A 192 29.14 27.13 -5.84
CA VAL A 192 30.08 27.41 -6.92
C VAL A 192 29.92 28.84 -7.43
N SER A 193 31.01 29.52 -7.72
CA SER A 193 31.02 30.74 -8.52
C SER A 193 31.41 30.40 -9.95
N ARG A 194 30.68 30.94 -10.92
CA ARG A 194 31.00 30.79 -12.35
C ARG A 194 31.65 32.04 -12.84
N GLU A 195 32.87 31.92 -13.37
CA GLU A 195 33.55 32.99 -14.09
C GLU A 195 33.39 32.77 -15.60
N GLN A 196 33.08 33.85 -16.30
CA GLN A 196 33.05 33.81 -17.75
C GLN A 196 34.49 33.92 -18.26
N LYS A 197 35.00 32.83 -18.87
CA LYS A 197 36.31 32.89 -19.54
C LYS A 197 36.09 33.20 -21.01
N GLU A 198 36.80 34.20 -21.50
CA GLU A 198 36.92 34.45 -22.94
C GLU A 198 37.94 33.48 -23.54
N GLY A 199 37.54 32.71 -24.57
CA GLY A 199 38.38 31.78 -25.30
C GLY A 199 37.69 30.43 -25.58
N SER A 200 37.97 29.84 -26.73
CA SER A 200 37.54 28.46 -27.09
C SER A 200 38.53 27.46 -26.50
N TYR A 201 38.00 26.36 -26.01
CA TYR A 201 38.76 25.17 -25.66
C TYR A 201 38.89 24.26 -26.86
#